data_3651e4be879962f41221e70a8aaac9d6
#
_entry.id   3651e4be879962f41221e70a8aaac9d6
#
_cell.length_a   1.000
_cell.length_b   1.000
_cell.length_c   1.000
_cell.angle_alpha   90.00
_cell.angle_beta   90.00
_cell.angle_gamma   90.00
#
_symmetry.space_group_name_H-M   'P 1'
#
loop_
_entity.id
_entity.type
_entity.pdbx_description
1 polymer ?
#
loop_
_entity_poly.entity_id
_entity_poly.type
_entity_poly.pdbx_seq_one_letter_code
_entity_poly.pdbx_strand_id
1 'polypeptide(L)'
;YVQLLENQGETDHETVFIDGTKIESCAGRYTFCWRGSVEKKLQKVQEKVKVLTELDRLEDLELLLAKSEADIDFVSGKGRRKSEEQRQWETLDGLRQRWKECEESLHIMGDDRNSYAKTDPDATFMRMKEDHMRNGQLKPAYNVQIAVNSEYITGLEVFSNRTDLGTLVPFLSRMQMMHRVKYPEGGFLKQK
;
A
#
# COMPACT_ATOMS: atom_id res chain seq x y z
N TYR A 1 4.13 -21.55 -21.68
CA TYR A 1 4.72 -20.73 -22.74
C TYR A 1 6.25 -20.83 -22.71
N VAL A 2 6.91 -20.46 -21.61
CA VAL A 2 8.39 -20.49 -21.52
C VAL A 2 8.96 -21.88 -21.75
N GLN A 3 8.39 -22.91 -21.11
CA GLN A 3 8.81 -24.32 -21.36
C GLN A 3 8.66 -24.74 -22.83
N LEU A 4 7.69 -24.19 -23.56
CA LEU A 4 7.55 -24.46 -24.99
C LEU A 4 8.70 -23.85 -25.77
N LEU A 5 9.09 -22.61 -25.46
CA LEU A 5 10.22 -21.93 -26.10
C LEU A 5 11.54 -22.66 -25.83
N GLU A 6 11.75 -23.09 -24.59
CA GLU A 6 12.89 -23.91 -24.20
C GLU A 6 12.99 -25.22 -24.99
N ASN A 7 11.85 -25.93 -25.10
CA ASN A 7 11.79 -27.17 -25.88
C ASN A 7 12.04 -26.98 -27.37
N GLN A 8 11.77 -25.78 -27.90
CA GLN A 8 12.03 -25.42 -29.29
C GLN A 8 13.43 -24.85 -29.51
N GLY A 9 14.21 -24.64 -28.45
CA GLY A 9 15.55 -24.04 -28.53
C GLY A 9 15.55 -22.54 -28.83
N GLU A 10 14.40 -21.85 -28.65
CA GLU A 10 14.27 -20.42 -28.88
C GLU A 10 14.82 -19.57 -27.74
N THR A 11 14.96 -20.14 -26.56
CA THR A 11 15.56 -19.50 -25.38
C THR A 11 16.72 -20.38 -24.85
N ASP A 12 17.80 -19.71 -24.46
CA ASP A 12 18.90 -20.35 -23.73
C ASP A 12 18.72 -20.15 -22.22
N HIS A 13 19.49 -20.85 -21.41
CA HIS A 13 19.51 -20.67 -19.95
C HIS A 13 20.74 -19.88 -19.49
N GLU A 14 21.50 -19.29 -20.38
CA GLU A 14 22.80 -18.71 -20.06
C GLU A 14 22.67 -17.25 -19.63
N THR A 15 21.75 -16.48 -20.26
CA THR A 15 21.70 -15.04 -20.05
C THR A 15 20.26 -14.54 -19.98
N VAL A 16 19.91 -13.87 -18.89
CA VAL A 16 18.62 -13.21 -18.72
C VAL A 16 18.86 -11.73 -18.44
N PHE A 17 18.24 -10.87 -19.24
CA PHE A 17 18.23 -9.44 -19.01
C PHE A 17 17.00 -9.05 -18.20
N ILE A 18 17.21 -8.29 -17.12
CA ILE A 18 16.13 -7.82 -16.25
C ILE A 18 16.14 -6.29 -16.27
N ASP A 19 15.01 -5.70 -16.63
CA ASP A 19 14.80 -4.25 -16.54
C ASP A 19 13.46 -3.94 -15.88
N GLY A 20 13.45 -2.86 -15.10
CA GLY A 20 12.25 -2.34 -14.46
C GLY A 20 11.69 -1.16 -15.23
N THR A 21 10.38 -1.14 -15.43
CA THR A 21 9.66 0.01 -15.98
C THR A 21 8.55 0.46 -15.03
N LYS A 22 8.13 1.72 -15.14
CA LYS A 22 7.05 2.28 -14.34
C LYS A 22 5.84 2.54 -15.20
N ILE A 23 4.72 1.92 -14.86
CA ILE A 23 3.44 2.07 -15.58
C ILE A 23 2.51 2.92 -14.72
N GLU A 24 2.00 4.02 -15.28
CA GLU A 24 1.05 4.90 -14.61
C GLU A 24 -0.28 4.18 -14.40
N SER A 25 -0.81 4.23 -13.17
CA SER A 25 -2.15 3.75 -12.84
C SER A 25 -3.22 4.73 -13.33
N CYS A 26 -4.40 4.21 -13.64
CA CYS A 26 -5.59 5.02 -13.93
C CYS A 26 -6.16 5.74 -12.69
N ALA A 27 -5.52 5.67 -11.56
CA ALA A 27 -5.95 6.32 -10.33
C ALA A 27 -5.97 7.85 -10.42
N GLY A 28 -6.88 8.47 -9.69
CA GLY A 28 -6.96 9.92 -9.60
C GLY A 28 -5.69 10.52 -8.99
N ARG A 29 -5.07 11.47 -9.68
CA ARG A 29 -3.80 12.10 -9.27
C ARG A 29 -3.84 12.78 -7.91
N TYR A 30 -5.02 13.18 -7.43
CA TYR A 30 -5.21 13.93 -6.19
C TYR A 30 -5.79 13.09 -5.05
N THR A 31 -5.96 11.77 -5.25
CA THR A 31 -6.50 10.84 -4.25
C THR A 31 -5.43 10.12 -3.44
N PHE A 32 -4.30 10.77 -3.25
CA PHE A 32 -3.16 10.20 -2.53
C PHE A 32 -3.34 10.22 -1.02
N CYS A 33 -2.84 9.20 -0.38
CA CYS A 33 -2.72 9.08 1.06
C CYS A 33 -1.25 8.85 1.42
N TRP A 34 -0.69 9.70 2.28
CA TRP A 34 0.72 9.66 2.67
C TRP A 34 0.86 9.14 4.10
N ARG A 35 1.75 8.15 4.32
CA ARG A 35 2.02 7.56 5.64
C ARG A 35 2.26 8.60 6.70
N GLY A 36 3.22 9.50 6.53
CA GLY A 36 3.54 10.51 7.52
C GLY A 36 2.41 11.48 7.84
N SER A 37 1.45 11.68 6.91
CA SER A 37 0.24 12.48 7.19
C SER A 37 -0.78 11.70 8.00
N VAL A 38 -0.92 10.40 7.72
CA VAL A 38 -1.81 9.50 8.46
C VAL A 38 -1.32 9.30 9.89
N GLU A 39 -0.03 9.05 10.09
CA GLU A 39 0.59 8.89 11.41
C GLU A 39 0.41 10.14 12.28
N LYS A 40 0.65 11.33 11.72
CA LYS A 40 0.39 12.60 12.43
C LYS A 40 -1.08 12.80 12.76
N LYS A 41 -2.00 12.38 11.87
CA LYS A 41 -3.44 12.45 12.12
C LYS A 41 -3.84 11.46 13.21
N LEU A 42 -3.33 10.25 13.17
CA LEU A 42 -3.56 9.21 14.16
C LEU A 42 -3.11 9.67 15.55
N GLN A 43 -1.87 10.15 15.67
CA GLN A 43 -1.34 10.68 16.92
C GLN A 43 -2.24 11.77 17.53
N LYS A 44 -2.68 12.73 16.70
CA LYS A 44 -3.59 13.79 17.17
C LYS A 44 -4.95 13.27 17.62
N VAL A 45 -5.46 12.20 17.00
CA VAL A 45 -6.72 11.56 17.42
C VAL A 45 -6.51 10.85 18.75
N GLN A 46 -5.44 10.09 18.89
CA GLN A 46 -5.09 9.38 20.12
C GLN A 46 -4.90 10.34 21.30
N GLU A 47 -4.18 11.45 21.10
CA GLU A 47 -4.01 12.48 22.11
C GLU A 47 -5.34 13.09 22.57
N LYS A 48 -6.27 13.36 21.62
CA LYS A 48 -7.60 13.88 21.94
C LYS A 48 -8.46 12.87 22.70
N VAL A 49 -8.45 11.62 22.31
CA VAL A 49 -9.16 10.54 23.00
C VAL A 49 -8.63 10.43 24.43
N LYS A 50 -7.32 10.40 24.60
CA LYS A 50 -6.66 10.31 25.92
C LYS A 50 -7.02 11.49 26.83
N VAL A 51 -7.08 12.70 26.30
CA VAL A 51 -7.49 13.89 27.08
C VAL A 51 -8.95 13.82 27.50
N LEU A 52 -9.84 13.27 26.67
CA LEU A 52 -11.27 13.21 26.94
C LEU A 52 -11.70 12.04 27.80
N THR A 53 -10.99 10.92 27.73
CA THR A 53 -11.42 9.64 28.34
C THR A 53 -10.36 8.97 29.20
N GLU A 54 -9.12 9.46 29.18
CA GLU A 54 -7.92 8.82 29.76
C GLU A 54 -7.56 7.47 29.13
N LEU A 55 -8.28 7.06 28.06
CA LEU A 55 -8.04 5.82 27.33
C LEU A 55 -6.95 6.04 26.26
N ASP A 56 -6.17 4.99 26.00
CA ASP A 56 -5.09 5.01 25.01
C ASP A 56 -5.22 3.89 23.95
N ARG A 57 -6.27 3.05 24.05
CA ARG A 57 -6.54 1.93 23.14
C ARG A 57 -7.90 2.09 22.46
N LEU A 58 -7.94 1.72 21.18
CA LEU A 58 -9.17 1.81 20.39
C LEU A 58 -10.27 0.88 20.92
N GLU A 59 -9.90 -0.32 21.35
CA GLU A 59 -10.83 -1.33 21.87
C GLU A 59 -11.55 -0.85 23.14
N ASP A 60 -10.80 -0.15 24.03
CA ASP A 60 -11.36 0.39 25.25
C ASP A 60 -12.34 1.56 24.96
N LEU A 61 -12.02 2.38 23.94
CA LEU A 61 -12.92 3.42 23.47
C LEU A 61 -14.21 2.83 22.86
N GLU A 62 -14.11 1.74 22.12
CA GLU A 62 -15.25 1.04 21.57
C GLU A 62 -16.16 0.46 22.66
N LEU A 63 -15.57 -0.15 23.69
CA LEU A 63 -16.29 -0.65 24.84
C LEU A 63 -17.00 0.46 25.62
N LEU A 64 -16.34 1.61 25.80
CA LEU A 64 -16.92 2.79 26.44
C LEU A 64 -18.13 3.29 25.66
N LEU A 65 -17.99 3.44 24.34
CA LEU A 65 -19.07 3.92 23.47
C LEU A 65 -20.26 2.95 23.46
N ALA A 66 -20.00 1.65 23.36
CA ALA A 66 -21.07 0.64 23.38
C ALA A 66 -21.85 0.62 24.71
N LYS A 67 -21.18 0.84 25.84
CA LYS A 67 -21.85 0.93 27.14
C LYS A 67 -22.68 2.18 27.27
N SER A 68 -22.13 3.34 26.89
CA SER A 68 -22.82 4.64 26.99
C SER A 68 -23.93 4.81 25.99
N GLU A 69 -23.92 4.12 24.84
CA GLU A 69 -24.97 4.14 23.84
C GLU A 69 -26.30 3.65 24.39
N ALA A 70 -26.28 2.65 25.27
CA ALA A 70 -27.49 2.08 25.87
C ALA A 70 -28.23 3.06 26.81
N ASP A 71 -27.51 4.04 27.36
CA ASP A 71 -28.05 4.98 28.35
C ASP A 71 -28.47 6.33 27.73
N ILE A 72 -28.23 6.54 26.43
CA ILE A 72 -28.49 7.81 25.73
C ILE A 72 -29.77 7.72 24.90
N ASP A 73 -30.71 8.63 25.18
CA ASP A 73 -31.86 8.86 24.30
C ASP A 73 -31.47 9.77 23.13
N PHE A 74 -31.16 9.13 21.97
CA PHE A 74 -30.66 9.84 20.79
C PHE A 74 -31.75 10.67 20.12
N VAL A 75 -31.56 11.97 20.10
CA VAL A 75 -32.44 12.91 19.44
C VAL A 75 -31.88 13.29 18.08
N SER A 76 -32.66 13.09 17.02
CA SER A 76 -32.35 13.49 15.65
C SER A 76 -33.39 14.46 15.09
N GLY A 77 -32.98 15.35 14.17
CA GLY A 77 -33.84 16.25 13.44
C GLY A 77 -33.73 17.71 13.83
N LYS A 78 -34.32 18.59 13.01
CA LYS A 78 -34.32 20.05 13.22
C LYS A 78 -35.21 20.46 14.42
N GLY A 79 -34.68 21.29 15.31
CA GLY A 79 -35.42 21.88 16.41
C GLY A 79 -35.37 21.14 17.74
N ARG A 80 -34.78 19.97 17.82
CA ARG A 80 -34.56 19.26 19.08
C ARG A 80 -33.12 19.52 19.59
N ARG A 81 -33.00 19.87 20.90
CA ARG A 81 -31.68 20.04 21.52
C ARG A 81 -31.14 18.65 21.91
N LYS A 82 -29.95 18.34 21.42
CA LYS A 82 -29.17 17.18 21.86
C LYS A 82 -28.75 17.36 23.31
N SER A 83 -28.82 16.30 24.10
CA SER A 83 -28.25 16.28 25.46
C SER A 83 -26.75 16.47 25.43
N GLU A 84 -26.11 16.76 26.56
CA GLU A 84 -24.67 16.89 26.68
C GLU A 84 -23.99 15.51 26.47
N GLU A 85 -24.58 14.47 27.01
CA GLU A 85 -24.12 13.08 26.87
C GLU A 85 -24.13 12.67 25.39
N GLN A 86 -25.18 12.98 24.64
CA GLN A 86 -25.24 12.69 23.20
C GLN A 86 -24.14 13.43 22.42
N ARG A 87 -23.85 14.68 22.74
CA ARG A 87 -22.79 15.45 22.08
C ARG A 87 -21.41 14.89 22.37
N GLN A 88 -21.16 14.49 23.62
CA GLN A 88 -19.91 13.86 24.02
C GLN A 88 -19.73 12.53 23.30
N TRP A 89 -20.78 11.70 23.27
CA TRP A 89 -20.78 10.42 22.56
C TRP A 89 -20.50 10.62 21.07
N GLU A 90 -21.20 11.51 20.38
CA GLU A 90 -20.98 11.83 18.95
C GLU A 90 -19.55 12.33 18.69
N THR A 91 -18.98 13.08 19.61
CA THR A 91 -17.59 13.56 19.52
C THR A 91 -16.61 12.39 19.60
N LEU A 92 -16.80 11.50 20.57
CA LEU A 92 -15.96 10.32 20.76
C LEU A 92 -16.13 9.31 19.62
N ASP A 93 -17.36 9.10 19.13
CA ASP A 93 -17.63 8.25 17.97
C ASP A 93 -16.93 8.79 16.71
N GLY A 94 -16.99 10.10 16.49
CA GLY A 94 -16.25 10.74 15.39
C GLY A 94 -14.73 10.61 15.52
N LEU A 95 -14.17 10.54 16.73
CA LEU A 95 -12.75 10.26 16.95
C LEU A 95 -12.44 8.78 16.70
N ARG A 96 -13.29 7.86 17.17
CA ARG A 96 -13.19 6.41 16.91
C ARG A 96 -13.16 6.12 15.41
N GLN A 97 -14.09 6.68 14.63
CA GLN A 97 -14.14 6.50 13.18
C GLN A 97 -12.85 6.98 12.51
N ARG A 98 -12.34 8.17 12.88
CA ARG A 98 -11.07 8.69 12.35
C ARG A 98 -9.86 7.84 12.73
N TRP A 99 -9.88 7.25 13.91
CA TRP A 99 -8.83 6.33 14.35
C TRP A 99 -8.80 5.09 13.46
N LYS A 100 -9.97 4.43 13.29
CA LYS A 100 -10.11 3.26 12.38
C LYS A 100 -9.68 3.58 10.96
N GLU A 101 -10.10 4.70 10.39
CA GLU A 101 -9.67 5.14 9.05
C GLU A 101 -8.15 5.29 8.93
N CYS A 102 -7.49 5.78 9.98
CA CYS A 102 -6.04 5.91 10.00
C CYS A 102 -5.35 4.54 10.07
N GLU A 103 -5.82 3.64 10.93
CA GLU A 103 -5.28 2.28 11.03
C GLU A 103 -5.48 1.49 9.74
N GLU A 104 -6.66 1.58 9.14
CA GLU A 104 -6.93 0.96 7.84
C GLU A 104 -6.00 1.50 6.75
N SER A 105 -5.80 2.82 6.70
CA SER A 105 -4.86 3.44 5.76
C SER A 105 -3.43 2.95 5.96
N LEU A 106 -2.98 2.77 7.20
CA LEU A 106 -1.65 2.23 7.52
C LEU A 106 -1.56 0.74 7.16
N HIS A 107 -2.63 -0.02 7.41
CA HIS A 107 -2.72 -1.43 7.03
C HIS A 107 -2.62 -1.63 5.51
N ILE A 108 -3.33 -0.82 4.71
CA ILE A 108 -3.23 -0.84 3.24
C ILE A 108 -1.80 -0.55 2.78
N MET A 109 -1.09 0.37 3.44
CA MET A 109 0.29 0.70 3.08
C MET A 109 1.29 -0.39 3.48
N GLY A 110 0.97 -1.24 4.45
CA GLY A 110 1.91 -2.22 5.00
C GLY A 110 3.21 -1.56 5.48
N ASP A 111 4.32 -2.28 5.56
CA ASP A 111 5.60 -1.73 6.05
C ASP A 111 6.43 -1.05 4.95
N ASP A 112 6.27 -1.47 3.71
CA ASP A 112 7.16 -1.10 2.60
C ASP A 112 6.75 0.17 1.85
N ARG A 113 5.47 0.55 1.91
CA ARG A 113 4.94 1.69 1.15
C ARG A 113 4.78 2.95 1.99
N ASN A 114 5.13 4.09 1.40
CA ASN A 114 4.94 5.40 2.02
C ASN A 114 3.65 6.10 1.59
N SER A 115 2.93 5.55 0.61
CA SER A 115 1.72 6.15 0.06
C SER A 115 0.90 5.12 -0.72
N TYR A 116 -0.39 5.41 -0.88
CA TYR A 116 -1.27 4.72 -1.82
C TYR A 116 -2.28 5.70 -2.42
N ALA A 117 -2.94 5.32 -3.51
CA ALA A 117 -4.04 6.07 -4.08
C ALA A 117 -5.38 5.49 -3.59
N LYS A 118 -6.30 6.32 -3.11
CA LYS A 118 -7.60 5.87 -2.59
C LYS A 118 -8.46 5.17 -3.65
N THR A 119 -8.28 5.52 -4.92
CA THR A 119 -9.01 4.95 -6.06
C THR A 119 -8.34 3.70 -6.64
N ASP A 120 -7.09 3.43 -6.24
CA ASP A 120 -6.32 2.25 -6.60
C ASP A 120 -5.33 1.96 -5.46
N PRO A 121 -5.74 1.18 -4.44
CA PRO A 121 -4.93 0.96 -3.24
C PRO A 121 -3.59 0.28 -3.49
N ASP A 122 -3.45 -0.45 -4.59
CA ASP A 122 -2.21 -1.15 -4.95
C ASP A 122 -1.18 -0.23 -5.61
N ALA A 123 -1.62 0.88 -6.21
CA ALA A 123 -0.72 1.85 -6.82
C ALA A 123 0.02 2.70 -5.76
N THR A 124 1.31 2.88 -5.98
CA THR A 124 2.17 3.73 -5.12
C THR A 124 2.58 4.99 -5.88
N PHE A 125 2.64 6.12 -5.16
CA PHE A 125 3.11 7.38 -5.76
C PHE A 125 4.61 7.35 -5.97
N MET A 126 5.04 7.40 -7.22
CA MET A 126 6.44 7.34 -7.61
C MET A 126 6.75 8.33 -8.75
N ARG A 127 8.03 8.68 -8.88
CA ARG A 127 8.50 9.48 -10.00
C ARG A 127 8.61 8.59 -11.22
N MET A 128 7.99 9.02 -12.34
CA MET A 128 8.05 8.29 -13.61
C MET A 128 9.43 8.43 -14.26
N LYS A 129 9.88 7.42 -15.03
CA LYS A 129 11.11 7.50 -15.83
C LYS A 129 10.96 8.58 -16.92
N GLU A 130 9.81 8.62 -17.59
CA GLU A 130 9.47 9.61 -18.60
C GLU A 130 8.64 10.74 -17.99
N ASP A 131 9.31 11.78 -17.55
CA ASP A 131 8.68 13.01 -17.11
C ASP A 131 8.82 14.06 -18.23
N HIS A 132 7.90 14.03 -19.19
CA HIS A 132 7.88 14.96 -20.32
C HIS A 132 7.82 16.43 -19.88
N MET A 133 7.23 16.72 -18.74
CA MET A 133 7.10 18.05 -18.17
C MET A 133 8.30 18.46 -17.33
N ARG A 134 9.21 17.52 -17.01
CA ARG A 134 10.41 17.71 -16.16
C ARG A 134 10.13 18.43 -14.83
N ASN A 135 8.90 18.27 -14.31
CA ASN A 135 8.47 18.91 -13.06
C ASN A 135 8.63 18.02 -11.83
N GLY A 136 9.11 16.79 -12.01
CA GLY A 136 9.30 15.83 -10.93
C GLY A 136 8.02 15.36 -10.27
N GLN A 137 6.88 15.54 -10.93
CA GLN A 137 5.57 15.16 -10.40
C GLN A 137 5.50 13.69 -10.08
N LEU A 138 5.00 13.38 -8.88
CA LEU A 138 4.69 12.01 -8.49
C LEU A 138 3.35 11.61 -9.10
N LYS A 139 3.31 10.37 -9.64
CA LYS A 139 2.09 9.77 -10.18
C LYS A 139 1.82 8.43 -9.52
N PRO A 140 0.54 8.04 -9.34
CA PRO A 140 0.23 6.68 -8.93
C PRO A 140 0.67 5.72 -10.03
N ALA A 141 1.49 4.74 -9.68
CA ALA A 141 2.11 3.85 -10.66
C ALA A 141 2.50 2.52 -10.03
N TYR A 142 2.80 1.59 -10.91
CA TYR A 142 3.36 0.28 -10.62
C TYR A 142 4.78 0.19 -11.14
N ASN A 143 5.63 -0.52 -10.42
CA ASN A 143 6.96 -0.88 -10.87
C ASN A 143 6.91 -2.29 -11.46
N VAL A 144 7.07 -2.40 -12.75
CA VAL A 144 6.99 -3.67 -13.49
C VAL A 144 8.40 -4.13 -13.80
N GLN A 145 8.75 -5.31 -13.31
CA GLN A 145 10.02 -5.98 -13.64
C GLN A 145 9.78 -6.98 -14.77
N ILE A 146 10.62 -6.91 -15.80
CA ILE A 146 10.53 -7.75 -16.98
C ILE A 146 11.85 -8.48 -17.17
N ALA A 147 11.78 -9.79 -17.34
CA ALA A 147 12.91 -10.63 -17.71
C ALA A 147 12.81 -11.02 -19.18
N VAL A 148 13.89 -10.84 -19.91
CA VAL A 148 14.00 -11.17 -21.33
C VAL A 148 15.17 -12.12 -21.53
N ASN A 149 14.93 -13.20 -22.26
CA ASN A 149 15.95 -14.11 -22.74
C ASN A 149 15.80 -14.25 -24.26
N SER A 150 16.87 -14.06 -24.99
CA SER A 150 16.84 -13.93 -26.45
C SER A 150 15.91 -12.76 -26.85
N GLU A 151 14.83 -13.02 -27.56
CA GLU A 151 13.85 -12.00 -27.96
C GLU A 151 12.49 -12.17 -27.25
N TYR A 152 12.43 -13.02 -26.21
CA TYR A 152 11.20 -13.40 -25.54
C TYR A 152 11.14 -12.91 -24.10
N ILE A 153 9.95 -12.47 -23.69
CA ILE A 153 9.67 -12.17 -22.28
C ILE A 153 9.50 -13.49 -21.54
N THR A 154 10.44 -13.81 -20.66
CA THR A 154 10.45 -15.04 -19.87
C THR A 154 9.94 -14.86 -18.46
N GLY A 155 9.84 -13.62 -17.98
CA GLY A 155 9.25 -13.28 -16.68
C GLY A 155 8.68 -11.89 -16.64
N LEU A 156 7.59 -11.72 -15.91
CA LEU A 156 6.97 -10.43 -15.66
C LEU A 156 6.38 -10.42 -14.25
N GLU A 157 6.64 -9.36 -13.50
CA GLU A 157 6.06 -9.14 -12.20
C GLU A 157 5.83 -7.68 -11.90
N VAL A 158 4.77 -7.41 -11.13
CA VAL A 158 4.34 -6.07 -10.74
C VAL A 158 4.61 -5.86 -9.25
N PHE A 159 5.32 -4.78 -8.94
CA PHE A 159 5.67 -4.38 -7.58
C PHE A 159 5.09 -3.00 -7.24
N SER A 160 4.76 -2.81 -5.98
CA SER A 160 4.39 -1.50 -5.44
C SER A 160 5.59 -0.67 -4.96
N ASN A 161 6.80 -1.20 -5.04
CA ASN A 161 8.04 -0.54 -4.63
C ASN A 161 8.41 0.59 -5.58
N ARG A 162 8.79 1.76 -5.04
CA ARG A 162 9.15 2.94 -5.86
C ARG A 162 10.49 2.81 -6.58
N THR A 163 11.34 1.91 -6.12
CA THR A 163 12.70 1.68 -6.63
C THR A 163 12.92 0.20 -6.87
N ASP A 164 13.86 -0.13 -7.74
CA ASP A 164 14.19 -1.51 -8.10
C ASP A 164 15.07 -2.21 -7.04
N LEU A 165 15.53 -1.47 -6.03
CA LEU A 165 16.50 -1.95 -5.05
C LEU A 165 16.02 -3.20 -4.27
N GLY A 166 14.71 -3.31 -4.01
CA GLY A 166 14.12 -4.41 -3.26
C GLY A 166 13.36 -5.41 -4.12
N THR A 167 13.32 -5.24 -5.46
CA THR A 167 12.48 -6.07 -6.34
C THR A 167 13.21 -7.24 -6.97
N LEU A 168 14.53 -7.14 -7.14
CA LEU A 168 15.32 -8.13 -7.86
C LEU A 168 15.27 -9.53 -7.21
N VAL A 169 15.51 -9.60 -5.90
CA VAL A 169 15.53 -10.89 -5.19
C VAL A 169 14.16 -11.57 -5.17
N PRO A 170 13.05 -10.90 -4.81
CA PRO A 170 11.71 -11.47 -4.93
C PRO A 170 11.36 -11.90 -6.36
N PHE A 171 11.71 -11.09 -7.35
CA PHE A 171 11.45 -11.38 -8.75
C PHE A 171 12.17 -12.65 -9.21
N LEU A 172 13.48 -12.77 -8.93
CA LEU A 172 14.27 -13.97 -9.25
C LEU A 172 13.74 -15.20 -8.54
N SER A 173 13.36 -15.07 -7.26
CA SER A 173 12.78 -16.18 -6.49
C SER A 173 11.47 -16.68 -7.11
N ARG A 174 10.61 -15.79 -7.58
CA ARG A 174 9.36 -16.17 -8.27
C ARG A 174 9.61 -16.78 -9.65
N MET A 175 10.54 -16.21 -10.42
CA MET A 175 10.96 -16.82 -11.69
C MET A 175 11.46 -18.25 -11.47
N GLN A 176 12.29 -18.48 -10.48
CA GLN A 176 12.80 -19.79 -10.13
C GLN A 176 11.69 -20.80 -9.77
N MET A 177 10.68 -20.36 -9.02
CA MET A 177 9.50 -21.17 -8.71
C MET A 177 8.65 -21.49 -9.96
N MET A 178 8.44 -20.50 -10.84
CA MET A 178 7.63 -20.66 -12.04
C MET A 178 8.27 -21.62 -13.07
N HIS A 179 9.57 -21.53 -13.24
CA HIS A 179 10.28 -22.28 -14.26
C HIS A 179 10.79 -23.64 -13.78
N ARG A 180 10.64 -23.96 -12.47
CA ARG A 180 11.23 -25.17 -11.86
C ARG A 180 12.73 -25.37 -12.20
N VAL A 181 13.40 -24.28 -12.56
CA VAL A 181 14.82 -24.31 -12.91
C VAL A 181 15.60 -24.46 -11.61
N LYS A 182 16.23 -25.63 -11.43
CA LYS A 182 17.23 -25.82 -10.41
C LYS A 182 18.48 -25.07 -10.85
N TYR A 183 18.62 -23.82 -10.45
CA TYR A 183 19.95 -23.20 -10.55
C TYR A 183 20.89 -23.93 -9.59
N PRO A 184 22.09 -24.29 -10.02
CA PRO A 184 23.06 -24.93 -9.14
C PRO A 184 23.33 -24.01 -7.95
N GLU A 185 23.34 -24.57 -6.74
CA GLU A 185 23.64 -23.87 -5.52
C GLU A 185 24.92 -23.05 -5.70
N GLY A 186 24.85 -21.73 -5.56
CA GLY A 186 25.98 -20.79 -5.65
C GLY A 186 26.13 -19.98 -6.95
N GLY A 187 25.21 -20.07 -7.91
CA GLY A 187 25.37 -19.45 -9.25
C GLY A 187 25.04 -17.96 -9.39
N PHE A 188 24.34 -17.32 -8.46
CA PHE A 188 23.71 -16.00 -8.71
C PHE A 188 24.51 -14.77 -8.28
N LEU A 189 25.63 -14.89 -7.58
CA LEU A 189 26.39 -13.70 -7.17
C LEU A 189 27.87 -13.85 -7.48
N LYS A 190 28.23 -13.87 -8.75
CA LYS A 190 29.55 -13.34 -9.15
C LYS A 190 29.32 -11.91 -9.62
N GLN A 191 29.38 -10.96 -8.69
CA GLN A 191 29.64 -9.57 -9.03
C GLN A 191 31.03 -9.49 -9.68
N LYS A 192 31.07 -8.97 -10.88
CA LYS A 192 32.27 -8.38 -11.45
C LYS A 192 32.28 -6.90 -11.11
#